data_2d903ae7d14d7eaf9544a22cea5b7c29
#
_entry.id   2d903ae7d14d7eaf9544a22cea5b7c29
#
_cell.length_a   1.000
_cell.length_b   1.000
_cell.length_c   1.000
_cell.angle_alpha   90.00
_cell.angle_beta   90.00
_cell.angle_gamma   90.00
#
_symmetry.space_group_name_H-M   'P 1'
#
loop_
_entity.id
_entity.type
_entity.pdbx_description
1 polymer ?
#
loop_
_entity_poly.entity_id
_entity_poly.type
_entity_poly.pdbx_seq_one_letter_code
_entity_poly.pdbx_strand_id
1 'polypeptide(L)'
;MLTSAIKKQIRSSFEAAKIQLPNFSNRSSQNIMIAEISKTLSGEYPKSNPILCVEAPTGIGKTMAYLISCLPIAKANKKKLIIACANVALQEQILYKDIVEAKKYSSVEFEYALAKGRSRYVCIRNLINLTEETSNTQTLFEDALLWDEPPSQNQINKLSEMTDNYSSTRWSGEIDDLESPPEFSLWQKVACNRFTCTAKNCEFYNDCSFFKARKKASQADVIIANHDLVLADIINGNNILPDVNDCIFVFDEAHHFAQKALAHFSINASTEFMKTSIRQSQSAIDQISKITNQKTSESHIKKVDEAIGELIEVITNFEYLDDVYLFDMSGVSSDVANLGKNLLSIFNTAFGNFLDQKDNWQDYCKRNTVKQIIMDNLNNIIGQNDQNLSSIVSLLNAFTQNTHTDTPPTSNWIVKSKLPNKKINYHLNTAKIDVSNHLQSLIWSKAAGVIFTSATLTSLGSFDRMNQQLGLKEKENRYLRLASPFNYKSVDFIVANIKASPSEVFEHTQELARELKKRINKEAATLVLFASNSQMQMVADLVEKTIECELLVQGEYSKKRILEKHFEKRKNGEGSVIFGLDSFAEGVDLKGDNLNHV
;
A
#
# COMPACT_ATOMS: atom_id res chain seq x y z
N MET A 1 16.73 -29.55 9.21
CA MET A 1 15.90 -30.78 9.05
C MET A 1 14.65 -30.68 9.91
N LEU A 2 13.55 -31.22 9.45
CA LEU A 2 12.27 -31.24 10.17
C LEU A 2 12.36 -32.21 11.35
N THR A 3 12.56 -31.69 12.56
CA THR A 3 12.73 -32.50 13.78
C THR A 3 11.43 -33.21 14.15
N SER A 4 11.54 -34.32 14.93
CA SER A 4 10.38 -35.05 15.43
C SER A 4 9.46 -34.16 16.27
N ALA A 5 10.01 -33.20 17.03
CA ALA A 5 9.26 -32.23 17.82
C ALA A 5 8.42 -31.30 16.95
N ILE A 6 9.00 -30.71 15.91
CA ILE A 6 8.28 -29.84 14.97
C ILE A 6 7.18 -30.62 14.24
N LYS A 7 7.48 -31.85 13.76
CA LYS A 7 6.46 -32.73 13.15
C LYS A 7 5.28 -32.99 14.09
N LYS A 8 5.56 -33.24 15.37
CA LYS A 8 4.53 -33.45 16.40
C LYS A 8 3.69 -32.20 16.60
N GLN A 9 4.31 -31.00 16.69
CA GLN A 9 3.60 -29.73 16.84
C GLN A 9 2.67 -29.45 15.66
N ILE A 10 3.16 -29.61 14.41
CA ILE A 10 2.36 -29.42 13.20
C ILE A 10 1.15 -30.36 13.19
N ARG A 11 1.36 -31.66 13.48
CA ARG A 11 0.27 -32.63 13.55
C ARG A 11 -0.73 -32.32 14.67
N SER A 12 -0.24 -31.95 15.85
CA SER A 12 -1.11 -31.59 16.98
C SER A 12 -1.98 -30.37 16.66
N SER A 13 -1.41 -29.34 16.02
CA SER A 13 -2.16 -28.15 15.56
C SER A 13 -3.23 -28.53 14.53
N PHE A 14 -2.90 -29.39 13.58
CA PHE A 14 -3.84 -29.84 12.57
C PHE A 14 -4.99 -30.69 13.17
N GLU A 15 -4.70 -31.62 14.08
CA GLU A 15 -5.74 -32.39 14.75
C GLU A 15 -6.61 -31.51 15.66
N ALA A 16 -6.02 -30.54 16.36
CA ALA A 16 -6.77 -29.57 17.15
C ALA A 16 -7.70 -28.70 16.25
N ALA A 17 -7.25 -28.31 15.08
CA ALA A 17 -8.08 -27.56 14.11
C ALA A 17 -9.30 -28.38 13.67
N LYS A 18 -9.14 -29.68 13.45
CA LYS A 18 -10.27 -30.58 13.10
C LYS A 18 -11.35 -30.61 14.18
N ILE A 19 -10.95 -30.51 15.43
CA ILE A 19 -11.87 -30.61 16.59
C ILE A 19 -12.50 -29.24 16.88
N GLN A 20 -11.73 -28.16 16.79
CA GLN A 20 -12.13 -26.86 17.32
C GLN A 20 -12.77 -25.93 16.28
N LEU A 21 -12.51 -26.14 14.98
CA LEU A 21 -13.08 -25.30 13.95
C LEU A 21 -14.45 -25.83 13.51
N PRO A 22 -15.49 -24.97 13.57
CA PRO A 22 -16.81 -25.34 13.06
C PRO A 22 -16.71 -25.56 11.53
N ASN A 23 -17.37 -26.63 11.06
CA ASN A 23 -17.42 -27.01 9.65
C ASN A 23 -16.03 -27.32 9.02
N PHE A 24 -15.09 -27.81 9.82
CA PHE A 24 -13.80 -28.26 9.30
C PHE A 24 -13.99 -29.37 8.27
N SER A 25 -13.41 -29.19 7.09
CA SER A 25 -13.37 -30.20 6.04
C SER A 25 -11.91 -30.56 5.75
N ASN A 26 -11.58 -31.83 5.92
CA ASN A 26 -10.23 -32.31 5.59
C ASN A 26 -10.03 -32.35 4.07
N ARG A 27 -9.12 -31.49 3.57
CA ARG A 27 -8.82 -31.38 2.13
C ARG A 27 -7.40 -31.87 1.85
N SER A 28 -7.28 -32.83 0.93
CA SER A 28 -5.98 -33.39 0.54
C SER A 28 -5.01 -32.32 0.06
N SER A 29 -5.48 -31.34 -0.73
CA SER A 29 -4.68 -30.19 -1.20
C SER A 29 -4.10 -29.37 -0.04
N GLN A 30 -4.86 -29.16 1.04
CA GLN A 30 -4.37 -28.46 2.23
C GLN A 30 -3.27 -29.25 2.95
N ASN A 31 -3.45 -30.56 3.08
CA ASN A 31 -2.45 -31.44 3.71
C ASN A 31 -1.14 -31.45 2.92
N ILE A 32 -1.22 -31.47 1.58
CA ILE A 32 -0.05 -31.38 0.70
C ILE A 32 0.64 -30.03 0.90
N MET A 33 -0.11 -28.93 0.94
CA MET A 33 0.44 -27.60 1.17
C MET A 33 1.20 -27.50 2.51
N ILE A 34 0.62 -27.99 3.61
CA ILE A 34 1.26 -28.04 4.93
C ILE A 34 2.57 -28.84 4.86
N ALA A 35 2.56 -30.01 4.22
CA ALA A 35 3.72 -30.84 4.09
C ALA A 35 4.85 -30.20 3.26
N GLU A 36 4.51 -29.59 2.13
CA GLU A 36 5.50 -28.98 1.23
C GLU A 36 6.10 -27.70 1.83
N ILE A 37 5.30 -26.86 2.50
CA ILE A 37 5.82 -25.71 3.26
C ILE A 37 6.80 -26.19 4.33
N SER A 38 6.40 -27.21 5.10
CA SER A 38 7.21 -27.72 6.19
C SER A 38 8.55 -28.29 5.73
N LYS A 39 8.56 -29.06 4.63
CA LYS A 39 9.79 -29.62 4.03
C LYS A 39 10.70 -28.51 3.48
N THR A 40 10.14 -27.53 2.77
CA THR A 40 10.90 -26.43 2.18
C THR A 40 11.60 -25.61 3.26
N LEU A 41 10.86 -25.15 4.27
CA LEU A 41 11.40 -24.33 5.36
C LEU A 41 12.38 -25.08 6.26
N SER A 42 12.33 -26.40 6.29
CA SER A 42 13.22 -27.25 7.10
C SER A 42 14.45 -27.74 6.34
N GLY A 43 14.63 -27.30 5.08
CA GLY A 43 15.79 -27.67 4.27
C GLY A 43 15.84 -29.15 3.88
N GLU A 44 14.68 -29.82 3.73
CA GLU A 44 14.64 -31.19 3.21
C GLU A 44 14.97 -31.27 1.71
N TYR A 45 14.85 -30.15 1.01
CA TYR A 45 15.23 -30.04 -0.39
C TYR A 45 16.63 -29.43 -0.52
N PRO A 46 17.56 -30.01 -1.28
CA PRO A 46 18.92 -29.54 -1.44
C PRO A 46 19.00 -28.31 -2.36
N LYS A 47 18.37 -27.22 -1.97
CA LYS A 47 18.31 -25.95 -2.70
C LYS A 47 18.87 -24.83 -1.84
N SER A 48 19.45 -23.83 -2.47
CA SER A 48 20.17 -22.76 -1.79
C SER A 48 19.29 -21.89 -0.90
N ASN A 49 18.03 -21.64 -1.33
CA ASN A 49 17.08 -20.80 -0.60
C ASN A 49 15.77 -21.56 -0.32
N PRO A 50 15.22 -21.48 0.90
CA PRO A 50 13.96 -22.13 1.25
C PRO A 50 12.77 -21.32 0.70
N ILE A 51 12.59 -21.31 -0.63
CA ILE A 51 11.52 -20.60 -1.33
C ILE A 51 10.55 -21.62 -1.94
N LEU A 52 9.26 -21.43 -1.65
CA LEU A 52 8.15 -22.23 -2.20
C LEU A 52 7.09 -21.34 -2.83
N CYS A 53 6.76 -21.61 -4.09
CA CYS A 53 5.66 -20.99 -4.81
C CYS A 53 4.50 -21.98 -4.89
N VAL A 54 3.34 -21.61 -4.31
CA VAL A 54 2.17 -22.48 -4.26
C VAL A 54 1.00 -21.82 -4.97
N GLU A 55 0.61 -22.36 -6.13
CA GLU A 55 -0.69 -22.04 -6.70
C GLU A 55 -1.75 -22.87 -5.97
N ALA A 56 -2.49 -22.20 -5.11
CA ALA A 56 -3.50 -22.78 -4.23
C ALA A 56 -4.86 -22.10 -4.45
N PRO A 57 -5.79 -22.74 -5.16
CA PRO A 57 -7.13 -22.20 -5.40
C PRO A 57 -7.84 -21.75 -4.13
N THR A 58 -8.82 -20.86 -4.28
CA THR A 58 -9.68 -20.43 -3.17
C THR A 58 -10.37 -21.65 -2.51
N GLY A 59 -10.71 -21.52 -1.22
CA GLY A 59 -11.39 -22.59 -0.50
C GLY A 59 -10.51 -23.73 0.03
N ILE A 60 -9.22 -23.80 -0.34
CA ILE A 60 -8.30 -24.83 0.20
C ILE A 60 -8.02 -24.62 1.70
N GLY A 61 -8.06 -23.37 2.19
CA GLY A 61 -7.65 -22.99 3.54
C GLY A 61 -6.17 -22.65 3.60
N LYS A 62 -5.70 -21.79 2.67
CA LYS A 62 -4.31 -21.31 2.56
C LYS A 62 -3.78 -20.79 3.89
N THR A 63 -4.54 -19.87 4.53
CA THR A 63 -4.14 -19.21 5.78
C THR A 63 -3.86 -20.22 6.89
N MET A 64 -4.76 -21.15 7.10
CA MET A 64 -4.56 -22.21 8.08
C MET A 64 -3.34 -23.09 7.74
N ALA A 65 -3.15 -23.42 6.46
CA ALA A 65 -2.05 -24.28 6.04
C ALA A 65 -0.69 -23.63 6.34
N TYR A 66 -0.48 -22.36 5.99
CA TYR A 66 0.80 -21.70 6.28
C TYR A 66 0.97 -21.37 7.76
N LEU A 67 -0.08 -21.07 8.52
CA LEU A 67 0.02 -20.85 9.97
C LEU A 67 0.43 -22.14 10.70
N ILE A 68 -0.22 -23.27 10.40
CA ILE A 68 0.10 -24.58 11.00
C ILE A 68 1.54 -25.01 10.71
N SER A 69 2.05 -24.73 9.51
CA SER A 69 3.38 -25.17 9.09
C SER A 69 4.48 -24.18 9.48
N CYS A 70 4.30 -22.88 9.19
CA CYS A 70 5.36 -21.89 9.40
C CYS A 70 5.60 -21.57 10.87
N LEU A 71 4.54 -21.48 11.70
CA LEU A 71 4.66 -21.01 13.07
C LEU A 71 5.54 -21.91 13.96
N PRO A 72 5.36 -23.25 14.01
CA PRO A 72 6.25 -24.11 14.78
C PRO A 72 7.72 -24.04 14.30
N ILE A 73 7.93 -23.91 12.99
CA ILE A 73 9.25 -23.82 12.40
C ILE A 73 9.91 -22.47 12.75
N ALA A 74 9.18 -21.37 12.63
CA ALA A 74 9.67 -20.04 13.01
C ALA A 74 10.08 -19.99 14.49
N LYS A 75 9.23 -20.47 15.38
CA LYS A 75 9.52 -20.53 16.83
C LYS A 75 10.75 -21.39 17.14
N ALA A 76 10.84 -22.59 16.57
CA ALA A 76 11.97 -23.48 16.78
C ALA A 76 13.31 -22.87 16.31
N ASN A 77 13.29 -22.06 15.25
CA ASN A 77 14.47 -21.41 14.69
C ASN A 77 14.67 -19.97 15.22
N LYS A 78 13.87 -19.53 16.20
CA LYS A 78 13.89 -18.16 16.74
C LYS A 78 13.74 -17.08 15.65
N LYS A 79 12.92 -17.36 14.65
CA LYS A 79 12.60 -16.45 13.56
C LYS A 79 11.21 -15.86 13.73
N LYS A 80 10.95 -14.71 13.11
CA LYS A 80 9.64 -14.07 13.05
C LYS A 80 8.89 -14.54 11.80
N LEU A 81 7.58 -14.68 11.90
CA LEU A 81 6.72 -14.98 10.75
C LEU A 81 6.08 -13.67 10.27
N ILE A 82 6.40 -13.24 9.06
CA ILE A 82 5.80 -12.07 8.42
C ILE A 82 4.74 -12.55 7.42
N ILE A 83 3.48 -12.18 7.65
CA ILE A 83 2.39 -12.47 6.72
C ILE A 83 2.08 -11.18 5.96
N ALA A 84 2.45 -11.14 4.70
CA ALA A 84 2.26 -9.99 3.82
C ALA A 84 1.06 -10.22 2.90
N CYS A 85 0.03 -9.39 3.03
CA CYS A 85 -1.22 -9.46 2.27
C CYS A 85 -1.23 -8.45 1.12
N ALA A 86 -2.03 -8.70 0.10
CA ALA A 86 -2.13 -7.80 -1.04
C ALA A 86 -2.77 -6.45 -0.69
N ASN A 87 -3.74 -6.42 0.22
CA ASN A 87 -4.49 -5.21 0.58
C ASN A 87 -4.90 -5.19 2.07
N VAL A 88 -5.45 -4.06 2.51
CA VAL A 88 -5.86 -3.83 3.91
C VAL A 88 -7.00 -4.75 4.32
N ALA A 89 -7.96 -5.03 3.45
CA ALA A 89 -9.09 -5.88 3.77
C ALA A 89 -8.66 -7.32 4.12
N LEU A 90 -7.69 -7.86 3.39
CA LEU A 90 -7.09 -9.16 3.70
C LEU A 90 -6.30 -9.13 5.02
N GLN A 91 -5.60 -8.01 5.31
CA GLN A 91 -4.95 -7.84 6.62
C GLN A 91 -5.95 -7.93 7.76
N GLU A 92 -7.08 -7.24 7.66
CA GLU A 92 -8.14 -7.24 8.67
C GLU A 92 -8.75 -8.64 8.83
N GLN A 93 -9.01 -9.34 7.73
CA GLN A 93 -9.50 -10.72 7.78
C GLN A 93 -8.53 -11.63 8.54
N ILE A 94 -7.23 -11.58 8.21
CA ILE A 94 -6.22 -12.38 8.91
C ILE A 94 -6.15 -11.98 10.37
N LEU A 95 -6.16 -10.68 10.68
CA LEU A 95 -6.02 -10.17 12.05
C LEU A 95 -7.18 -10.55 12.95
N TYR A 96 -8.41 -10.31 12.49
CA TYR A 96 -9.60 -10.44 13.33
C TYR A 96 -10.24 -11.82 13.29
N LYS A 97 -9.94 -12.63 12.29
CA LYS A 97 -10.52 -13.96 12.13
C LYS A 97 -9.45 -15.06 12.18
N ASP A 98 -8.57 -15.12 11.19
CA ASP A 98 -7.72 -16.29 10.97
C ASP A 98 -6.69 -16.47 12.10
N ILE A 99 -6.07 -15.41 12.60
CA ILE A 99 -5.12 -15.46 13.73
C ILE A 99 -5.83 -15.79 15.03
N VAL A 100 -7.04 -15.25 15.25
CA VAL A 100 -7.83 -15.56 16.45
C VAL A 100 -8.25 -17.03 16.46
N GLU A 101 -8.63 -17.56 15.30
CA GLU A 101 -8.89 -19.01 15.17
C GLU A 101 -7.59 -19.82 15.35
N ALA A 102 -6.47 -19.36 14.80
CA ALA A 102 -5.18 -20.03 14.94
C ALA A 102 -4.73 -20.16 16.40
N LYS A 103 -4.98 -19.17 17.25
CA LYS A 103 -4.71 -19.27 18.70
C LYS A 103 -5.45 -20.43 19.37
N LYS A 104 -6.61 -20.83 18.87
CA LYS A 104 -7.38 -21.93 19.45
C LYS A 104 -6.75 -23.30 19.16
N TYR A 105 -6.25 -23.51 17.94
CA TYR A 105 -5.72 -24.81 17.51
C TYR A 105 -4.20 -24.92 17.50
N SER A 106 -3.47 -23.83 17.63
CA SER A 106 -2.01 -23.85 17.61
C SER A 106 -1.44 -24.63 18.81
N SER A 107 -0.53 -25.55 18.53
CA SER A 107 0.23 -26.30 19.55
C SER A 107 1.39 -25.49 20.15
N VAL A 108 1.65 -24.30 19.64
CA VAL A 108 2.66 -23.38 20.14
C VAL A 108 2.00 -22.04 20.49
N GLU A 109 2.35 -21.52 21.65
CA GLU A 109 1.94 -20.17 22.04
C GLU A 109 2.67 -19.12 21.18
N PHE A 110 1.96 -18.10 20.76
CA PHE A 110 2.53 -17.02 19.97
C PHE A 110 1.80 -15.70 20.21
N GLU A 111 2.56 -14.62 20.09
CA GLU A 111 2.04 -13.27 20.07
C GLU A 111 2.05 -12.71 18.64
N TYR A 112 1.08 -11.85 18.34
CA TYR A 112 0.95 -11.26 17.02
C TYR A 112 0.72 -9.75 17.06
N ALA A 113 1.11 -9.08 15.98
CA ALA A 113 0.91 -7.66 15.81
C ALA A 113 0.60 -7.32 14.35
N LEU A 114 -0.16 -6.24 14.16
CA LEU A 114 -0.36 -5.61 12.86
C LEU A 114 0.71 -4.52 12.69
N ALA A 115 1.42 -4.55 11.58
CA ALA A 115 2.33 -3.49 11.19
C ALA A 115 1.66 -2.58 10.15
N LYS A 116 1.65 -1.29 10.45
CA LYS A 116 1.15 -0.23 9.55
C LYS A 116 2.23 0.83 9.33
N GLY A 117 2.13 1.54 8.21
CA GLY A 117 2.99 2.68 7.92
C GLY A 117 2.87 3.79 8.98
N ARG A 118 3.96 4.51 9.22
CA ARG A 118 4.05 5.57 10.23
C ARG A 118 2.94 6.61 10.12
N SER A 119 2.58 7.01 8.91
CA SER A 119 1.52 7.98 8.64
C SER A 119 0.09 7.53 8.99
N ARG A 120 -0.08 6.27 9.39
CA ARG A 120 -1.38 5.77 9.89
C ARG A 120 -1.61 6.09 11.37
N TYR A 121 -0.58 6.59 12.07
CA TYR A 121 -0.62 6.93 13.49
C TYR A 121 -0.57 8.44 13.71
N VAL A 122 -1.30 8.92 14.70
CA VAL A 122 -1.24 10.32 15.12
C VAL A 122 0.07 10.63 15.84
N CYS A 123 0.63 11.79 15.59
CA CYS A 123 1.67 12.37 16.43
C CYS A 123 1.00 13.18 17.55
N ILE A 124 1.08 12.72 18.78
CA ILE A 124 0.44 13.35 19.94
C ILE A 124 0.91 14.79 20.10
N ARG A 125 2.22 15.02 19.97
CA ARG A 125 2.81 16.34 20.04
C ARG A 125 2.20 17.30 19.01
N ASN A 126 2.09 16.86 17.75
CA ASN A 126 1.48 17.68 16.69
C ASN A 126 0.00 17.93 16.97
N LEU A 127 -0.72 16.90 17.46
CA LEU A 127 -2.14 17.01 17.78
C LEU A 127 -2.39 18.04 18.89
N ILE A 128 -1.64 17.95 19.99
CA ILE A 128 -1.75 18.89 21.12
C ILE A 128 -1.39 20.31 20.68
N ASN A 129 -0.24 20.48 20.01
CA ASN A 129 0.20 21.79 19.54
C ASN A 129 -0.85 22.47 18.65
N LEU A 130 -1.41 21.76 17.68
CA LEU A 130 -2.45 22.30 16.80
C LEU A 130 -3.75 22.63 17.54
N THR A 131 -4.11 21.82 18.54
CA THR A 131 -5.32 22.05 19.34
C THR A 131 -5.14 23.27 20.26
N GLU A 132 -3.97 23.46 20.86
CA GLU A 132 -3.67 24.61 21.71
C GLU A 132 -3.57 25.91 20.90
N GLU A 133 -2.96 25.89 19.71
CA GLU A 133 -2.93 27.06 18.81
C GLU A 133 -4.33 27.52 18.39
N THR A 134 -5.23 26.57 18.10
CA THR A 134 -6.61 26.91 17.72
C THR A 134 -7.45 27.41 18.89
N SER A 135 -7.07 27.11 20.14
CA SER A 135 -7.74 27.54 21.35
C SER A 135 -7.33 28.95 21.81
N ASN A 136 -6.11 29.38 21.50
CA ASN A 136 -5.55 30.68 21.90
C ASN A 136 -5.72 31.73 20.79
N THR A 137 -6.87 32.37 20.74
CA THR A 137 -7.23 33.39 19.75
C THR A 137 -6.38 34.68 19.77
N GLN A 138 -5.42 34.84 20.67
CA GLN A 138 -4.61 36.08 20.83
C GLN A 138 -3.18 35.99 20.26
N THR A 139 -2.68 34.81 19.88
CA THR A 139 -1.33 34.66 19.29
C THR A 139 -1.32 34.49 17.77
N LEU A 140 -2.37 34.92 17.12
CA LEU A 140 -2.79 34.54 15.76
C LEU A 140 -1.95 35.09 14.61
N PHE A 141 -0.98 35.95 14.79
CA PHE A 141 -0.36 36.66 13.66
C PHE A 141 1.16 36.61 13.53
N GLU A 142 1.89 36.13 14.52
CA GLU A 142 3.36 36.04 14.42
C GLU A 142 3.93 34.62 14.32
N ASP A 143 3.17 33.58 14.68
CA ASP A 143 3.65 32.18 14.72
C ASP A 143 2.86 31.22 13.79
N ALA A 144 2.09 31.69 12.84
CA ALA A 144 1.21 30.87 11.96
C ALA A 144 1.99 30.06 10.90
N LEU A 145 3.00 29.29 11.32
CA LEU A 145 3.78 28.38 10.46
C LEU A 145 3.11 27.01 10.21
N LEU A 146 2.00 26.70 10.92
CA LEU A 146 1.33 25.39 10.83
C LEU A 146 0.15 25.38 9.85
N TRP A 147 -0.40 26.55 9.52
CA TRP A 147 -1.55 26.68 8.64
C TRP A 147 -1.22 27.60 7.46
N ASP A 148 -1.41 27.12 6.23
CA ASP A 148 -1.31 27.96 5.02
C ASP A 148 -2.50 28.94 4.94
N GLU A 149 -3.66 28.52 5.50
CA GLU A 149 -4.86 29.31 5.70
C GLU A 149 -5.45 29.03 7.10
N PRO A 150 -6.18 29.96 7.72
CA PRO A 150 -6.81 29.73 9.03
C PRO A 150 -7.67 28.46 9.02
N PRO A 151 -7.62 27.61 10.06
CA PRO A 151 -8.41 26.38 10.11
C PRO A 151 -9.90 26.68 10.16
N SER A 152 -10.70 25.91 9.44
CA SER A 152 -12.16 25.99 9.50
C SER A 152 -12.68 25.52 10.86
N GLN A 153 -13.88 25.97 11.23
CA GLN A 153 -14.53 25.55 12.49
C GLN A 153 -14.68 24.02 12.59
N ASN A 154 -14.92 23.34 11.45
CA ASN A 154 -15.01 21.89 11.39
C ASN A 154 -13.65 21.22 11.70
N GLN A 155 -12.55 21.78 11.23
CA GLN A 155 -11.20 21.29 11.53
C GLN A 155 -10.85 21.48 13.00
N ILE A 156 -11.21 22.64 13.60
CA ILE A 156 -11.02 22.91 15.03
C ILE A 156 -11.79 21.91 15.88
N ASN A 157 -13.07 21.72 15.58
CA ASN A 157 -13.93 20.77 16.30
C ASN A 157 -13.37 19.34 16.20
N LYS A 158 -12.85 18.95 15.01
CA LYS A 158 -12.26 17.63 14.80
C LYS A 158 -10.95 17.42 15.56
N LEU A 159 -10.10 18.44 15.66
CA LEU A 159 -8.88 18.40 16.48
C LEU A 159 -9.21 18.20 17.96
N SER A 160 -10.20 18.96 18.50
CA SER A 160 -10.65 18.81 19.88
C SER A 160 -11.20 17.41 20.14
N GLU A 161 -12.07 16.90 19.26
CA GLU A 161 -12.63 15.55 19.35
C GLU A 161 -11.52 14.48 19.38
N MET A 162 -10.53 14.60 18.49
CA MET A 162 -9.41 13.66 18.43
C MET A 162 -8.55 13.71 19.70
N THR A 163 -8.29 14.91 20.22
CA THR A 163 -7.51 15.12 21.45
C THR A 163 -8.23 14.52 22.65
N ASP A 164 -9.53 14.76 22.79
CA ASP A 164 -10.36 14.22 23.87
C ASP A 164 -10.45 12.69 23.82
N ASN A 165 -10.64 12.14 22.63
CA ASN A 165 -10.72 10.69 22.43
C ASN A 165 -9.36 10.02 22.74
N TYR A 166 -8.25 10.64 22.36
CA TYR A 166 -6.92 10.13 22.65
C TYR A 166 -6.61 10.20 24.16
N SER A 167 -6.82 11.36 24.79
CA SER A 167 -6.55 11.60 26.21
C SER A 167 -7.39 10.70 27.12
N SER A 168 -8.63 10.40 26.72
CA SER A 168 -9.53 9.48 27.45
C SER A 168 -9.33 8.00 27.10
N THR A 169 -8.31 7.66 26.32
CA THR A 169 -8.01 6.29 25.84
C THR A 169 -9.13 5.62 25.04
N ARG A 170 -10.09 6.40 24.54
CA ARG A 170 -11.18 5.91 23.68
C ARG A 170 -10.73 5.66 22.25
N TRP A 171 -9.59 6.22 21.87
CA TRP A 171 -8.98 6.05 20.56
C TRP A 171 -7.52 5.61 20.69
N SER A 172 -7.13 4.62 19.90
CA SER A 172 -5.76 4.05 19.87
C SER A 172 -4.70 5.00 19.29
N GLY A 173 -5.14 6.02 18.55
CA GLY A 173 -4.28 6.90 17.76
C GLY A 173 -4.03 6.41 16.34
N GLU A 174 -4.72 5.38 15.88
CA GLU A 174 -4.72 4.93 14.49
C GLU A 174 -5.87 5.58 13.71
N ILE A 175 -5.62 6.08 12.50
CA ILE A 175 -6.67 6.71 11.68
C ILE A 175 -7.81 5.73 11.36
N ASP A 176 -7.48 4.45 11.21
CA ASP A 176 -8.44 3.41 10.84
C ASP A 176 -9.44 3.09 11.95
N ASP A 177 -9.12 3.43 13.21
CA ASP A 177 -9.98 3.23 14.36
C ASP A 177 -10.94 4.41 14.61
N LEU A 178 -10.86 5.48 13.82
CA LEU A 178 -11.79 6.61 13.91
C LEU A 178 -13.10 6.29 13.18
N GLU A 179 -14.24 6.51 13.85
CA GLU A 179 -15.56 6.35 13.24
C GLU A 179 -15.75 7.30 12.06
N SER A 180 -15.23 8.52 12.18
CA SER A 180 -15.21 9.54 11.13
C SER A 180 -13.78 10.05 10.97
N PRO A 181 -13.03 9.59 9.96
CA PRO A 181 -11.69 10.10 9.70
C PRO A 181 -11.70 11.60 9.38
N PRO A 182 -10.65 12.35 9.79
CA PRO A 182 -10.51 13.75 9.40
C PRO A 182 -10.21 13.88 7.90
N GLU A 183 -10.40 15.08 7.36
CA GLU A 183 -9.95 15.41 6.02
C GLU A 183 -8.45 15.11 5.86
N PHE A 184 -8.05 14.68 4.67
CA PHE A 184 -6.66 14.29 4.39
C PHE A 184 -5.66 15.40 4.70
N SER A 185 -6.00 16.66 4.37
CA SER A 185 -5.18 17.85 4.68
C SER A 185 -4.94 18.04 6.17
N LEU A 186 -5.96 17.82 7.00
CA LEU A 186 -5.85 17.88 8.46
C LEU A 186 -5.04 16.70 9.01
N TRP A 187 -5.31 15.49 8.50
CA TRP A 187 -4.56 14.30 8.92
C TRP A 187 -3.07 14.42 8.66
N GLN A 188 -2.65 14.93 7.50
CA GLN A 188 -1.23 15.15 7.20
C GLN A 188 -0.51 16.02 8.23
N LYS A 189 -1.20 16.99 8.85
CA LYS A 189 -0.61 17.89 9.86
C LYS A 189 -0.41 17.19 11.21
N VAL A 190 -1.30 16.28 11.59
CA VAL A 190 -1.25 15.54 12.87
C VAL A 190 -0.61 14.15 12.77
N ALA A 191 -0.43 13.61 11.58
CA ALA A 191 0.16 12.27 11.40
C ALA A 191 1.63 12.22 11.82
N CYS A 192 2.04 11.05 12.32
CA CYS A 192 3.45 10.76 12.55
C CYS A 192 4.22 10.79 11.23
N ASN A 193 5.32 11.56 11.19
CA ASN A 193 6.25 11.53 10.06
C ASN A 193 7.70 11.37 10.56
N ARG A 194 8.61 11.04 9.64
CA ARG A 194 10.01 10.78 10.01
C ARG A 194 10.82 12.03 10.27
N PHE A 195 10.39 13.18 9.74
CA PHE A 195 11.17 14.41 9.73
C PHE A 195 11.06 15.20 11.05
N THR A 196 9.87 15.16 11.67
CA THR A 196 9.63 15.85 12.96
C THR A 196 9.77 14.93 14.16
N CYS A 197 9.87 13.61 13.94
CA CYS A 197 9.91 12.65 15.03
C CYS A 197 11.28 12.58 15.69
N THR A 198 11.38 13.06 16.93
CA THR A 198 12.60 13.01 17.74
C THR A 198 12.81 11.68 18.47
N ALA A 199 11.96 10.68 18.17
CA ALA A 199 12.03 9.33 18.73
C ALA A 199 12.17 9.35 20.28
N LYS A 200 13.21 8.72 20.82
CA LYS A 200 13.42 8.63 22.29
C LYS A 200 13.55 9.98 23.02
N ASN A 201 13.83 11.05 22.29
CA ASN A 201 13.94 12.40 22.86
C ASN A 201 12.57 13.13 22.89
N CYS A 202 11.50 12.51 22.41
CA CYS A 202 10.15 13.06 22.46
C CYS A 202 9.57 12.86 23.87
N GLU A 203 9.01 13.91 24.47
CA GLU A 203 8.32 13.85 25.77
C GLU A 203 7.17 12.85 25.79
N PHE A 204 6.48 12.68 24.63
CA PHE A 204 5.39 11.72 24.44
C PHE A 204 5.84 10.34 23.97
N TYR A 205 7.15 10.00 24.02
CA TYR A 205 7.66 8.74 23.47
C TYR A 205 6.95 7.50 24.03
N ASN A 206 6.71 7.47 25.33
CA ASN A 206 6.08 6.33 26.00
C ASN A 206 4.58 6.20 25.68
N ASP A 207 3.93 7.31 25.37
CA ASP A 207 2.52 7.37 25.04
C ASP A 207 2.24 7.28 23.53
N CYS A 208 3.26 7.52 22.72
CA CYS A 208 3.15 7.55 21.27
C CYS A 208 2.59 6.25 20.69
N SER A 209 1.47 6.34 19.99
CA SER A 209 0.79 5.21 19.35
C SER A 209 1.70 4.45 18.38
N PHE A 210 2.49 5.18 17.59
CA PHE A 210 3.44 4.59 16.66
C PHE A 210 4.51 3.76 17.38
N PHE A 211 5.14 4.28 18.46
CA PHE A 211 6.16 3.54 19.19
C PHE A 211 5.59 2.40 20.02
N LYS A 212 4.37 2.55 20.55
CA LYS A 212 3.63 1.42 21.17
C LYS A 212 3.40 0.29 20.16
N ALA A 213 2.91 0.62 18.95
CA ALA A 213 2.71 -0.36 17.89
C ALA A 213 4.03 -1.02 17.45
N ARG A 214 5.12 -0.26 17.28
CA ARG A 214 6.45 -0.82 16.98
C ARG A 214 6.97 -1.74 18.06
N LYS A 215 6.81 -1.38 19.33
CA LYS A 215 7.22 -2.22 20.46
C LYS A 215 6.44 -3.54 20.43
N LYS A 216 5.12 -3.48 20.22
CA LYS A 216 4.27 -4.67 20.08
C LYS A 216 4.74 -5.54 18.89
N ALA A 217 5.00 -4.94 17.73
CA ALA A 217 5.49 -5.67 16.56
C ALA A 217 6.86 -6.33 16.81
N SER A 218 7.78 -5.66 17.47
CA SER A 218 9.12 -6.23 17.79
C SER A 218 9.04 -7.43 18.74
N GLN A 219 8.05 -7.47 19.63
CA GLN A 219 7.83 -8.55 20.57
C GLN A 219 7.02 -9.71 19.95
N ALA A 220 6.22 -9.44 18.94
CA ALA A 220 5.37 -10.43 18.30
C ALA A 220 6.17 -11.55 17.60
N ASP A 221 5.61 -12.75 17.57
CA ASP A 221 6.12 -13.90 16.82
C ASP A 221 5.60 -13.87 15.37
N VAL A 222 4.37 -13.35 15.19
CA VAL A 222 3.70 -13.19 13.90
C VAL A 222 3.43 -11.71 13.67
N ILE A 223 3.87 -11.19 12.55
CA ILE A 223 3.62 -9.81 12.13
C ILE A 223 2.81 -9.83 10.83
N ILE A 224 1.64 -9.19 10.87
CA ILE A 224 0.79 -9.03 9.70
C ILE A 224 1.12 -7.68 9.07
N ALA A 225 1.37 -7.66 7.77
CA ALA A 225 1.69 -6.45 7.00
C ALA A 225 1.00 -6.51 5.63
N ASN A 226 1.06 -5.43 4.84
CA ASN A 226 0.76 -5.52 3.42
C ASN A 226 2.05 -5.56 2.57
N HIS A 227 1.92 -5.98 1.31
CA HIS A 227 3.05 -6.04 0.39
C HIS A 227 3.78 -4.70 0.29
N ASP A 228 3.03 -3.59 0.23
CA ASP A 228 3.58 -2.25 0.07
C ASP A 228 4.43 -1.84 1.27
N LEU A 229 3.98 -2.15 2.50
CA LEU A 229 4.77 -1.88 3.70
C LEU A 229 6.06 -2.70 3.73
N VAL A 230 5.98 -4.00 3.39
CA VAL A 230 7.16 -4.88 3.36
C VAL A 230 8.18 -4.35 2.35
N LEU A 231 7.75 -4.03 1.13
CA LEU A 231 8.63 -3.49 0.09
C LEU A 231 9.22 -2.14 0.49
N ALA A 232 8.39 -1.21 0.95
CA ALA A 232 8.84 0.12 1.37
C ALA A 232 9.83 0.05 2.54
N ASP A 233 9.59 -0.82 3.52
CA ASP A 233 10.45 -0.94 4.68
C ASP A 233 11.82 -1.55 4.33
N ILE A 234 11.83 -2.61 3.54
CA ILE A 234 13.07 -3.27 3.10
C ILE A 234 13.91 -2.33 2.22
N ILE A 235 13.29 -1.61 1.29
CA ILE A 235 13.98 -0.65 0.43
C ILE A 235 14.57 0.51 1.24
N ASN A 236 13.90 0.94 2.31
CA ASN A 236 14.34 2.03 3.19
C ASN A 236 15.18 1.58 4.40
N GLY A 237 15.67 0.35 4.43
CA GLY A 237 16.63 -0.14 5.43
C GLY A 237 16.03 -0.75 6.69
N ASN A 238 14.86 -1.39 6.62
CA ASN A 238 14.23 -2.16 7.70
C ASN A 238 14.02 -1.37 8.99
N ASN A 239 13.22 -0.32 8.91
CA ASN A 239 12.96 0.56 10.06
C ASN A 239 11.73 0.16 10.88
N ILE A 240 10.82 -0.65 10.30
CA ILE A 240 9.53 -1.05 10.91
C ILE A 240 9.53 -2.53 11.24
N LEU A 241 9.93 -3.37 10.28
CA LEU A 241 9.97 -4.83 10.41
C LEU A 241 11.32 -5.30 10.98
N PRO A 242 11.40 -6.52 11.52
CA PRO A 242 12.67 -7.14 11.90
C PRO A 242 13.60 -7.33 10.68
N ASP A 243 14.89 -7.58 10.95
CA ASP A 243 15.86 -7.87 9.89
C ASP A 243 15.38 -9.04 9.02
N VAL A 244 15.57 -8.92 7.70
CA VAL A 244 15.14 -9.92 6.71
C VAL A 244 15.72 -11.30 7.03
N ASN A 245 16.95 -11.35 7.53
CA ASN A 245 17.60 -12.61 7.91
C ASN A 245 16.88 -13.34 9.07
N ASP A 246 16.11 -12.61 9.87
CA ASP A 246 15.38 -13.14 11.02
C ASP A 246 13.90 -13.43 10.72
N CYS A 247 13.51 -13.35 9.44
CA CYS A 247 12.14 -13.48 9.02
C CYS A 247 11.89 -14.67 8.09
N ILE A 248 10.76 -15.34 8.31
CA ILE A 248 10.09 -16.18 7.30
C ILE A 248 8.95 -15.34 6.74
N PHE A 249 8.92 -15.14 5.43
CA PHE A 249 7.87 -14.37 4.75
C PHE A 249 6.84 -15.30 4.13
N VAL A 250 5.56 -14.95 4.31
CA VAL A 250 4.44 -15.51 3.54
C VAL A 250 3.82 -14.35 2.77
N PHE A 251 3.96 -14.35 1.46
CA PHE A 251 3.28 -13.41 0.57
C PHE A 251 1.97 -14.03 0.12
N ASP A 252 0.87 -13.60 0.71
CA ASP A 252 -0.48 -14.05 0.37
C ASP A 252 -1.04 -13.17 -0.75
N GLU A 253 -1.81 -13.77 -1.68
CA GLU A 253 -2.18 -13.19 -2.98
C GLU A 253 -0.98 -12.62 -3.73
N ALA A 254 0.05 -13.45 -3.81
CA ALA A 254 1.38 -13.08 -4.32
C ALA A 254 1.40 -12.71 -5.82
N HIS A 255 0.32 -12.96 -6.57
CA HIS A 255 0.20 -12.53 -7.96
C HIS A 255 0.27 -11.00 -8.12
N HIS A 256 -0.07 -10.24 -7.07
CA HIS A 256 0.09 -8.78 -7.03
C HIS A 256 1.52 -8.32 -6.72
N PHE A 257 2.36 -9.19 -6.15
CA PHE A 257 3.62 -8.78 -5.56
C PHE A 257 4.61 -8.22 -6.59
N ALA A 258 4.70 -8.83 -7.77
CA ALA A 258 5.60 -8.38 -8.83
C ALA A 258 5.27 -6.96 -9.31
N GLN A 259 3.98 -6.67 -9.53
CA GLN A 259 3.52 -5.35 -9.95
C GLN A 259 3.80 -4.29 -8.87
N LYS A 260 3.55 -4.63 -7.62
CA LYS A 260 3.86 -3.74 -6.49
C LYS A 260 5.35 -3.49 -6.36
N ALA A 261 6.18 -4.52 -6.51
CA ALA A 261 7.62 -4.37 -6.51
C ALA A 261 8.09 -3.41 -7.61
N LEU A 262 7.61 -3.58 -8.86
CA LEU A 262 7.89 -2.64 -9.95
C LEU A 262 7.49 -1.21 -9.60
N ALA A 263 6.30 -1.01 -9.01
CA ALA A 263 5.82 0.31 -8.60
C ALA A 263 6.73 0.95 -7.52
N HIS A 264 7.20 0.17 -6.55
CA HIS A 264 8.11 0.66 -5.50
C HIS A 264 9.52 1.00 -6.01
N PHE A 265 9.96 0.38 -7.10
CA PHE A 265 11.23 0.72 -7.76
C PHE A 265 11.07 1.72 -8.91
N SER A 266 9.86 2.19 -9.19
CA SER A 266 9.60 3.26 -10.14
C SER A 266 9.77 4.64 -9.48
N ILE A 267 10.23 5.61 -10.26
CA ILE A 267 10.34 7.00 -9.84
C ILE A 267 9.48 7.83 -10.78
N ASN A 268 8.68 8.73 -10.22
CA ASN A 268 7.87 9.64 -11.03
C ASN A 268 7.79 11.03 -10.39
N ALA A 269 7.58 12.03 -11.22
CA ALA A 269 7.18 13.36 -10.80
C ALA A 269 6.37 14.05 -11.91
N SER A 270 5.36 14.81 -11.50
CA SER A 270 4.62 15.62 -12.47
C SER A 270 5.27 17.00 -12.65
N THR A 271 5.00 17.64 -13.77
CA THR A 271 5.45 19.00 -14.04
C THR A 271 4.94 19.99 -13.00
N GLU A 272 3.71 19.83 -12.52
CA GLU A 272 3.16 20.68 -11.45
C GLU A 272 3.83 20.39 -10.09
N PHE A 273 4.12 19.12 -9.78
CA PHE A 273 4.88 18.75 -8.57
C PHE A 273 6.29 19.37 -8.58
N MET A 274 6.97 19.36 -9.74
CA MET A 274 8.29 20.00 -9.88
C MET A 274 8.21 21.51 -9.61
N LYS A 275 7.21 22.21 -10.19
CA LYS A 275 6.97 23.65 -9.97
C LYS A 275 6.63 23.97 -8.52
N THR A 276 5.79 23.15 -7.91
CA THR A 276 5.40 23.32 -6.51
C THR A 276 6.58 23.09 -5.57
N SER A 277 7.36 22.03 -5.81
CA SER A 277 8.52 21.70 -4.98
C SER A 277 9.59 22.78 -4.98
N ILE A 278 9.87 23.40 -6.13
CA ILE A 278 10.86 24.51 -6.19
C ILE A 278 10.37 25.76 -5.46
N ARG A 279 9.07 26.08 -5.52
CA ARG A 279 8.46 27.18 -4.76
C ARG A 279 8.50 26.94 -3.26
N GLN A 280 8.15 25.72 -2.84
CA GLN A 280 8.19 25.32 -1.43
C GLN A 280 9.62 25.34 -0.87
N SER A 281 10.60 24.85 -1.64
CA SER A 281 12.01 24.91 -1.22
C SER A 281 12.51 26.33 -1.09
N GLN A 282 12.14 27.25 -2.00
CA GLN A 282 12.48 28.66 -1.88
C GLN A 282 11.84 29.30 -0.66
N SER A 283 10.56 28.99 -0.39
CA SER A 283 9.90 29.48 0.84
C SER A 283 10.60 29.00 2.10
N ALA A 284 11.05 27.74 2.12
CA ALA A 284 11.83 27.19 3.25
C ALA A 284 13.18 27.93 3.41
N ILE A 285 13.90 28.18 2.33
CA ILE A 285 15.14 28.95 2.31
C ILE A 285 14.90 30.36 2.87
N ASP A 286 13.83 31.03 2.44
CA ASP A 286 13.50 32.40 2.89
C ASP A 286 13.15 32.45 4.37
N GLN A 287 12.45 31.44 4.90
CA GLN A 287 12.14 31.32 6.33
C GLN A 287 13.42 31.10 7.16
N ILE A 288 14.29 30.17 6.73
CA ILE A 288 15.58 29.92 7.40
C ILE A 288 16.42 31.20 7.41
N SER A 289 16.54 31.86 6.26
CA SER A 289 17.33 33.09 6.09
C SER A 289 16.85 34.23 7.01
N LYS A 290 15.54 34.39 7.18
CA LYS A 290 14.94 35.38 8.11
C LYS A 290 15.33 35.10 9.56
N ILE A 291 15.29 33.83 9.99
CA ILE A 291 15.59 33.45 11.37
C ILE A 291 17.11 33.51 11.64
N THR A 292 17.91 33.03 10.70
CA THR A 292 19.37 32.98 10.84
C THR A 292 20.05 34.31 10.51
N ASN A 293 19.30 35.28 9.97
CA ASN A 293 19.79 36.57 9.49
C ASN A 293 20.91 36.44 8.44
N GLN A 294 20.79 35.43 7.57
CA GLN A 294 21.73 35.17 6.48
C GLN A 294 21.15 35.60 5.13
N LYS A 295 22.02 35.78 4.13
CA LYS A 295 21.56 36.11 2.76
C LYS A 295 20.82 34.93 2.15
N THR A 296 19.70 35.22 1.50
CA THR A 296 18.95 34.29 0.65
C THR A 296 19.78 33.92 -0.58
N SER A 297 19.73 32.66 -0.97
CA SER A 297 20.29 32.20 -2.25
C SER A 297 19.44 32.67 -3.44
N GLU A 298 20.01 32.64 -4.65
CA GLU A 298 19.28 32.97 -5.89
C GLU A 298 18.06 32.07 -6.07
N SER A 299 16.92 32.67 -6.41
CA SER A 299 15.69 31.92 -6.70
C SER A 299 15.77 31.24 -8.07
N HIS A 300 15.47 29.96 -8.12
CA HIS A 300 15.43 29.16 -9.35
C HIS A 300 14.03 28.97 -9.93
N ILE A 301 12.98 29.55 -9.33
CA ILE A 301 11.58 29.39 -9.72
C ILE A 301 11.36 29.69 -11.20
N LYS A 302 11.84 30.88 -11.65
CA LYS A 302 11.67 31.33 -13.04
C LYS A 302 12.37 30.41 -14.04
N LYS A 303 13.60 30.00 -13.72
CA LYS A 303 14.37 29.05 -14.55
C LYS A 303 13.68 27.70 -14.70
N VAL A 304 13.07 27.18 -13.61
CA VAL A 304 12.32 25.93 -13.62
C VAL A 304 11.02 26.09 -14.41
N ASP A 305 10.28 27.20 -14.24
CA ASP A 305 9.03 27.43 -14.96
C ASP A 305 9.28 27.54 -16.48
N GLU A 306 10.35 28.21 -16.90
CA GLU A 306 10.77 28.32 -18.31
C GLU A 306 11.18 26.97 -18.89
N ALA A 307 12.08 26.24 -18.23
CA ALA A 307 12.55 24.92 -18.69
C ALA A 307 11.43 23.86 -18.74
N ILE A 308 10.49 23.89 -17.80
CA ILE A 308 9.29 23.02 -17.86
C ILE A 308 8.38 23.46 -19.01
N GLY A 309 8.26 24.76 -19.29
CA GLY A 309 7.52 25.27 -20.45
C GLY A 309 8.06 24.72 -21.77
N GLU A 310 9.38 24.81 -21.99
CA GLU A 310 10.05 24.24 -23.16
C GLU A 310 9.83 22.72 -23.29
N LEU A 311 9.91 21.98 -22.17
CA LEU A 311 9.63 20.55 -22.17
C LEU A 311 8.18 20.25 -22.57
N ILE A 312 7.21 21.00 -22.02
CA ILE A 312 5.79 20.83 -22.33
C ILE A 312 5.51 21.10 -23.81
N GLU A 313 6.13 22.11 -24.42
CA GLU A 313 5.98 22.42 -25.85
C GLU A 313 6.36 21.21 -26.73
N VAL A 314 7.43 20.50 -26.38
CA VAL A 314 7.88 19.33 -27.14
C VAL A 314 6.94 18.15 -26.90
N ILE A 315 6.67 17.79 -25.62
CA ILE A 315 5.91 16.57 -25.30
C ILE A 315 4.41 16.69 -25.61
N THR A 316 3.87 17.90 -25.75
CA THR A 316 2.47 18.11 -26.14
C THR A 316 2.20 17.56 -27.54
N ASN A 317 3.17 17.56 -28.42
CA ASN A 317 3.07 17.11 -29.81
C ASN A 317 3.21 15.58 -29.99
N PHE A 318 3.42 14.83 -28.91
CA PHE A 318 3.53 13.37 -28.96
C PHE A 318 2.16 12.72 -29.17
N GLU A 319 2.16 11.58 -29.86
CA GLU A 319 0.96 10.76 -30.03
C GLU A 319 0.73 9.90 -28.78
N TYR A 320 -0.23 10.29 -27.96
CA TYR A 320 -0.60 9.56 -26.74
C TYR A 320 -1.68 8.53 -27.03
N LEU A 321 -1.47 7.32 -26.56
CA LEU A 321 -2.49 6.27 -26.53
C LEU A 321 -3.03 6.18 -25.10
N ASP A 322 -4.33 6.38 -24.91
CA ASP A 322 -4.98 6.40 -23.60
C ASP A 322 -4.25 7.29 -22.55
N ASP A 323 -3.90 8.51 -22.97
CA ASP A 323 -3.14 9.49 -22.18
C ASP A 323 -1.70 9.07 -21.81
N VAL A 324 -1.18 7.98 -22.38
CA VAL A 324 0.18 7.47 -22.14
C VAL A 324 1.02 7.57 -23.42
N TYR A 325 2.24 8.10 -23.30
CA TYR A 325 3.30 8.02 -24.30
C TYR A 325 4.44 7.17 -23.76
N LEU A 326 4.74 6.06 -24.43
CA LEU A 326 5.84 5.17 -24.07
C LEU A 326 7.03 5.41 -24.99
N PHE A 327 8.19 5.69 -24.42
CA PHE A 327 9.43 5.72 -25.19
C PHE A 327 9.83 4.29 -25.56
N ASP A 328 10.43 4.16 -26.72
CA ASP A 328 10.91 2.86 -27.21
C ASP A 328 12.16 2.36 -26.46
N MET A 329 12.67 1.20 -26.86
CA MET A 329 13.86 0.58 -26.24
C MET A 329 15.15 1.38 -26.47
N SER A 330 15.17 2.35 -27.39
CA SER A 330 16.32 3.24 -27.60
C SER A 330 16.43 4.34 -26.54
N GLY A 331 15.41 4.46 -25.70
CA GLY A 331 15.34 5.43 -24.61
C GLY A 331 14.62 6.71 -24.98
N VAL A 332 14.81 7.74 -24.18
CA VAL A 332 14.18 9.06 -24.36
C VAL A 332 14.80 9.77 -25.57
N SER A 333 13.95 10.40 -26.41
CA SER A 333 14.42 11.13 -27.59
C SER A 333 15.45 12.21 -27.23
N SER A 334 16.37 12.50 -28.15
CA SER A 334 17.47 13.45 -27.91
C SER A 334 17.01 14.80 -27.41
N ASP A 335 15.90 15.32 -27.97
CA ASP A 335 15.37 16.64 -27.63
C ASP A 335 14.83 16.65 -26.21
N VAL A 336 14.02 15.66 -25.83
CA VAL A 336 13.50 15.51 -24.47
C VAL A 336 14.62 15.23 -23.47
N ALA A 337 15.63 14.41 -23.85
CA ALA A 337 16.78 14.13 -22.99
C ALA A 337 17.61 15.40 -22.72
N ASN A 338 17.80 16.28 -23.73
CA ASN A 338 18.53 17.53 -23.56
C ASN A 338 17.77 18.50 -22.64
N LEU A 339 16.46 18.65 -22.83
CA LEU A 339 15.60 19.46 -21.96
C LEU A 339 15.58 18.90 -20.53
N GLY A 340 15.51 17.57 -20.39
CA GLY A 340 15.62 16.90 -19.10
C GLY A 340 16.97 17.13 -18.40
N LYS A 341 18.09 17.14 -19.14
CA LYS A 341 19.43 17.47 -18.61
C LYS A 341 19.52 18.93 -18.18
N ASN A 342 18.91 19.86 -18.92
CA ASN A 342 18.81 21.26 -18.51
C ASN A 342 18.05 21.38 -17.18
N LEU A 343 16.87 20.77 -17.08
CA LEU A 343 16.11 20.71 -15.83
C LEU A 343 16.92 20.08 -14.68
N LEU A 344 17.60 18.97 -14.94
CA LEU A 344 18.47 18.31 -13.94
C LEU A 344 19.55 19.26 -13.43
N SER A 345 20.19 20.02 -14.29
CA SER A 345 21.21 21.01 -13.91
C SER A 345 20.63 22.10 -12.99
N ILE A 346 19.44 22.62 -13.33
CA ILE A 346 18.77 23.65 -12.53
C ILE A 346 18.37 23.06 -11.15
N PHE A 347 17.77 21.86 -11.12
CA PHE A 347 17.39 21.21 -9.88
C PHE A 347 18.59 20.82 -9.01
N ASN A 348 19.71 20.38 -9.58
CA ASN A 348 20.93 20.12 -8.83
C ASN A 348 21.46 21.38 -8.15
N THR A 349 21.46 22.51 -8.86
CA THR A 349 21.89 23.80 -8.29
C THR A 349 20.95 24.26 -7.18
N ALA A 350 19.64 24.17 -7.41
CA ALA A 350 18.63 24.53 -6.41
C ALA A 350 18.71 23.62 -5.17
N PHE A 351 18.92 22.33 -5.38
CA PHE A 351 19.06 21.37 -4.29
C PHE A 351 20.36 21.59 -3.50
N GLY A 352 21.47 21.90 -4.15
CA GLY A 352 22.72 22.31 -3.48
C GLY A 352 22.50 23.53 -2.57
N ASN A 353 21.90 24.58 -3.11
CA ASN A 353 21.56 25.79 -2.35
C ASN A 353 20.64 25.50 -1.13
N PHE A 354 19.68 24.58 -1.34
CA PHE A 354 18.81 24.16 -0.26
C PHE A 354 19.55 23.38 0.84
N LEU A 355 20.47 22.48 0.47
CA LEU A 355 21.30 21.73 1.43
C LEU A 355 22.21 22.66 2.23
N ASP A 356 22.82 23.65 1.61
CA ASP A 356 23.63 24.66 2.30
C ASP A 356 22.80 25.41 3.36
N GLN A 357 21.56 25.78 3.05
CA GLN A 357 20.67 26.42 4.01
C GLN A 357 20.19 25.50 5.12
N LYS A 358 19.97 24.23 4.82
CA LYS A 358 19.68 23.18 5.81
C LYS A 358 20.83 23.04 6.80
N ASP A 359 22.06 23.01 6.34
CA ASP A 359 23.26 22.92 7.20
C ASP A 359 23.41 24.17 8.07
N ASN A 360 23.20 25.35 7.48
CA ASN A 360 23.16 26.63 8.22
C ASN A 360 22.11 26.63 9.33
N TRP A 361 20.91 26.10 9.07
CA TRP A 361 19.85 25.94 10.07
C TRP A 361 20.26 25.00 11.20
N GLN A 362 20.85 23.85 10.87
CA GLN A 362 21.31 22.90 11.88
C GLN A 362 22.39 23.50 12.78
N ASP A 363 23.32 24.25 12.20
CA ASP A 363 24.38 24.92 12.95
C ASP A 363 23.86 26.10 13.78
N TYR A 364 22.85 26.81 13.30
CA TYR A 364 22.16 27.84 14.07
C TYR A 364 21.48 27.26 15.30
N CYS A 365 20.75 26.14 15.14
CA CYS A 365 20.09 25.44 16.25
C CYS A 365 21.07 24.91 17.31
N LYS A 366 22.29 24.53 16.93
CA LYS A 366 23.33 24.11 17.90
C LYS A 366 23.87 25.29 18.74
N ARG A 367 23.88 26.49 18.20
CA ARG A 367 24.47 27.68 18.81
C ARG A 367 23.47 28.57 19.54
N ASN A 368 22.20 28.44 19.25
CA ASN A 368 21.12 29.30 19.72
C ASN A 368 20.00 28.49 20.36
N THR A 369 19.32 29.07 21.34
CA THR A 369 18.09 28.48 21.88
C THR A 369 16.92 28.85 20.97
N VAL A 370 16.39 27.87 20.24
CA VAL A 370 15.23 28.03 19.39
C VAL A 370 14.01 27.42 20.07
N LYS A 371 12.85 28.09 19.98
CA LYS A 371 11.58 27.48 20.47
C LYS A 371 11.35 26.13 19.77
N GLN A 372 11.00 25.10 20.53
CA GLN A 372 10.86 23.73 20.03
C GLN A 372 9.86 23.65 18.88
N ILE A 373 8.74 24.38 18.96
CA ILE A 373 7.71 24.41 17.92
C ILE A 373 8.25 24.93 16.57
N ILE A 374 9.06 25.99 16.59
CA ILE A 374 9.68 26.54 15.38
C ILE A 374 10.67 25.54 14.79
N MET A 375 11.47 24.92 15.65
CA MET A 375 12.45 23.91 15.23
C MET A 375 11.76 22.71 14.58
N ASP A 376 10.68 22.22 15.17
CA ASP A 376 9.92 21.09 14.65
C ASP A 376 9.26 21.40 13.32
N ASN A 377 8.64 22.57 13.19
CA ASN A 377 7.99 22.99 11.94
C ASN A 377 8.99 23.14 10.80
N LEU A 378 10.08 23.85 11.03
CA LEU A 378 11.12 23.99 10.01
C LEU A 378 11.78 22.67 9.65
N ASN A 379 12.08 21.82 10.63
CA ASN A 379 12.63 20.49 10.35
C ASN A 379 11.67 19.63 9.52
N ASN A 380 10.36 19.77 9.71
CA ASN A 380 9.37 19.10 8.86
C ASN A 380 9.41 19.63 7.43
N ILE A 381 9.35 20.94 7.27
CA ILE A 381 9.41 21.59 5.95
C ILE A 381 10.72 21.24 5.25
N ILE A 382 11.84 21.32 5.95
CA ILE A 382 13.17 20.96 5.43
C ILE A 382 13.21 19.49 4.99
N GLY A 383 12.76 18.58 5.85
CA GLY A 383 12.78 17.15 5.55
C GLY A 383 11.90 16.78 4.34
N GLN A 384 10.74 17.41 4.21
CA GLN A 384 9.85 17.19 3.07
C GLN A 384 10.44 17.74 1.77
N ASN A 385 11.01 18.94 1.79
CA ASN A 385 11.66 19.53 0.63
C ASN A 385 12.92 18.76 0.20
N ASP A 386 13.74 18.30 1.16
CA ASP A 386 14.88 17.42 0.90
C ASP A 386 14.46 16.15 0.12
N GLN A 387 13.40 15.50 0.59
CA GLN A 387 12.86 14.32 -0.11
C GLN A 387 12.31 14.65 -1.49
N ASN A 388 11.54 15.74 -1.63
CA ASN A 388 10.94 16.12 -2.89
C ASN A 388 12.00 16.46 -3.94
N LEU A 389 12.96 17.31 -3.59
CA LEU A 389 14.05 17.70 -4.48
C LEU A 389 14.94 16.51 -4.84
N SER A 390 15.32 15.69 -3.87
CA SER A 390 16.09 14.46 -4.11
C SER A 390 15.37 13.48 -5.04
N SER A 391 14.05 13.32 -4.90
CA SER A 391 13.24 12.48 -5.80
C SER A 391 13.21 13.03 -7.22
N ILE A 392 13.05 14.36 -7.39
CA ILE A 392 13.05 15.00 -8.71
C ILE A 392 14.41 14.85 -9.38
N VAL A 393 15.49 15.11 -8.66
CA VAL A 393 16.88 14.94 -9.17
C VAL A 393 17.11 13.48 -9.58
N SER A 394 16.69 12.52 -8.76
CA SER A 394 16.81 11.08 -9.05
C SER A 394 16.01 10.68 -10.30
N LEU A 395 14.78 11.19 -10.44
CA LEU A 395 13.96 10.97 -11.63
C LEU A 395 14.65 11.52 -12.88
N LEU A 396 15.01 12.81 -12.87
CA LEU A 396 15.59 13.46 -14.03
C LEU A 396 16.91 12.82 -14.44
N ASN A 397 17.72 12.41 -13.46
CA ASN A 397 18.96 11.68 -13.73
C ASN A 397 18.68 10.33 -14.42
N ALA A 398 17.74 9.53 -13.87
CA ALA A 398 17.37 8.23 -14.45
C ALA A 398 16.68 8.38 -15.82
N PHE A 399 15.80 9.39 -15.98
CA PHE A 399 15.03 9.64 -17.18
C PHE A 399 15.91 10.12 -18.36
N THR A 400 17.01 10.83 -18.08
CA THR A 400 17.90 11.39 -19.11
C THR A 400 19.12 10.53 -19.43
N GLN A 401 19.34 9.43 -18.68
CA GLN A 401 20.41 8.47 -18.99
C GLN A 401 20.00 7.60 -20.17
N ASN A 402 20.80 7.63 -21.25
CA ASN A 402 20.66 6.67 -22.34
C ASN A 402 21.27 5.33 -21.88
N THR A 403 20.44 4.34 -21.69
CA THR A 403 20.83 2.99 -21.20
C THR A 403 21.33 2.12 -22.35
N HIS A 404 22.51 2.42 -22.89
CA HIS A 404 23.23 1.54 -23.83
C HIS A 404 24.29 0.67 -23.15
N THR A 405 24.22 0.45 -21.84
CA THR A 405 25.21 -0.32 -21.08
C THR A 405 24.54 -1.54 -20.42
N ASP A 406 25.34 -2.53 -20.02
CA ASP A 406 25.01 -3.87 -19.46
C ASP A 406 24.08 -3.90 -18.21
N THR A 407 23.44 -2.81 -17.86
CA THR A 407 22.43 -2.73 -16.80
C THR A 407 21.05 -3.04 -17.37
N PRO A 408 20.13 -3.64 -16.59
CA PRO A 408 18.76 -3.86 -17.03
C PRO A 408 18.16 -2.55 -17.58
N PRO A 409 17.54 -2.60 -18.77
CA PRO A 409 16.99 -1.39 -19.38
C PRO A 409 15.93 -0.77 -18.49
N THR A 410 15.86 0.56 -18.48
CA THR A 410 14.79 1.33 -17.87
C THR A 410 13.70 1.59 -18.88
N SER A 411 12.45 1.50 -18.47
CA SER A 411 11.31 1.98 -19.25
C SER A 411 11.02 3.42 -18.83
N ASN A 412 10.86 4.30 -19.83
CA ASN A 412 10.49 5.68 -19.63
C ASN A 412 9.16 5.94 -20.32
N TRP A 413 8.24 6.64 -19.64
CA TRP A 413 6.95 7.01 -20.23
C TRP A 413 6.43 8.32 -19.64
N ILE A 414 5.51 8.95 -20.36
CA ILE A 414 4.83 10.18 -19.93
C ILE A 414 3.34 9.88 -19.85
N VAL A 415 2.70 10.34 -18.78
CA VAL A 415 1.25 10.23 -18.59
C VAL A 415 0.66 11.64 -18.53
N LYS A 416 -0.42 11.87 -19.27
CA LYS A 416 -1.24 13.08 -19.17
C LYS A 416 -2.29 12.92 -18.09
N SER A 417 -2.52 13.96 -17.29
CA SER A 417 -3.65 14.04 -16.37
C SER A 417 -4.27 15.43 -16.44
N LYS A 418 -5.52 15.55 -16.01
CA LYS A 418 -6.20 16.84 -15.92
C LYS A 418 -6.22 17.31 -14.47
N LEU A 419 -5.75 18.52 -14.23
CA LEU A 419 -5.90 19.18 -12.93
C LEU A 419 -7.34 19.68 -12.73
N PRO A 420 -7.77 20.00 -11.50
CA PRO A 420 -9.10 20.54 -11.20
C PRO A 420 -9.43 21.80 -12.01
N ASN A 421 -8.44 22.62 -12.34
CA ASN A 421 -8.56 23.82 -13.19
C ASN A 421 -8.56 23.51 -14.70
N LYS A 422 -8.72 22.23 -15.10
CA LYS A 422 -8.73 21.71 -16.48
C LYS A 422 -7.39 21.84 -17.23
N LYS A 423 -6.32 22.33 -16.61
CA LYS A 423 -4.98 22.32 -17.22
C LYS A 423 -4.44 20.89 -17.31
N ILE A 424 -3.67 20.61 -18.36
CA ILE A 424 -3.00 19.33 -18.54
C ILE A 424 -1.72 19.33 -17.70
N ASN A 425 -1.53 18.25 -16.94
CA ASN A 425 -0.35 17.97 -16.15
C ASN A 425 0.34 16.74 -16.73
N TYR A 426 1.65 16.79 -16.89
CA TYR A 426 2.44 15.69 -17.43
C TYR A 426 3.24 15.04 -16.32
N HIS A 427 3.16 13.71 -16.21
CA HIS A 427 3.93 12.91 -15.28
C HIS A 427 5.05 12.21 -16.03
N LEU A 428 6.29 12.56 -15.72
CA LEU A 428 7.47 11.83 -16.17
C LEU A 428 7.64 10.60 -15.28
N ASN A 429 7.83 9.45 -15.89
CA ASN A 429 7.97 8.20 -15.19
C ASN A 429 9.20 7.46 -15.71
N THR A 430 9.93 6.83 -14.79
CA THR A 430 11.00 5.89 -15.10
C THR A 430 10.93 4.70 -14.17
N ALA A 431 11.09 3.51 -14.71
CA ALA A 431 11.15 2.28 -13.93
C ALA A 431 12.19 1.34 -14.51
N LYS A 432 12.83 0.58 -13.65
CA LYS A 432 13.60 -0.57 -14.11
C LYS A 432 12.64 -1.63 -14.64
N ILE A 433 12.87 -2.14 -15.84
CA ILE A 433 12.06 -3.22 -16.41
C ILE A 433 12.20 -4.50 -15.59
N ASP A 434 13.37 -4.69 -14.98
CA ASP A 434 13.69 -5.85 -14.17
C ASP A 434 14.12 -5.43 -12.75
N VAL A 435 13.33 -5.84 -11.77
CA VAL A 435 13.61 -5.64 -10.34
C VAL A 435 14.16 -6.91 -9.68
N SER A 436 14.36 -7.97 -10.45
CA SER A 436 14.74 -9.30 -9.97
C SER A 436 16.02 -9.28 -9.14
N ASN A 437 17.07 -8.61 -9.63
CA ASN A 437 18.35 -8.49 -8.93
C ASN A 437 18.23 -7.75 -7.59
N HIS A 438 17.33 -6.77 -7.50
CA HIS A 438 17.08 -6.04 -6.26
C HIS A 438 16.35 -6.94 -5.26
N LEU A 439 15.29 -7.61 -5.69
CA LEU A 439 14.57 -8.57 -4.84
C LEU A 439 15.46 -9.70 -4.38
N GLN A 440 16.31 -10.23 -5.27
CA GLN A 440 17.30 -11.26 -4.93
C GLN A 440 18.25 -10.78 -3.83
N SER A 441 18.84 -9.59 -3.96
CA SER A 441 19.81 -9.06 -3.01
C SER A 441 19.21 -8.58 -1.70
N LEU A 442 17.98 -8.04 -1.74
CA LEU A 442 17.31 -7.47 -0.57
C LEU A 442 16.54 -8.51 0.24
N ILE A 443 15.93 -9.51 -0.42
CA ILE A 443 15.01 -10.43 0.24
C ILE A 443 15.40 -11.89 0.03
N TRP A 444 15.46 -12.38 -1.22
CA TRP A 444 15.52 -13.82 -1.47
C TRP A 444 16.80 -14.49 -0.97
N SER A 445 17.95 -13.80 -1.05
CA SER A 445 19.23 -14.32 -0.56
C SER A 445 19.41 -14.24 0.95
N LYS A 446 18.55 -13.50 1.66
CA LYS A 446 18.69 -13.22 3.10
C LYS A 446 17.61 -13.88 3.95
N ALA A 447 16.37 -13.93 3.45
CA ALA A 447 15.23 -14.43 4.22
C ALA A 447 15.45 -15.86 4.72
N ALA A 448 15.03 -16.14 5.95
CA ALA A 448 15.07 -17.49 6.52
C ALA A 448 14.12 -18.47 5.81
N GLY A 449 13.15 -17.94 5.06
CA GLY A 449 12.26 -18.69 4.18
C GLY A 449 11.23 -17.77 3.53
N VAL A 450 10.75 -18.15 2.34
CA VAL A 450 9.75 -17.40 1.60
C VAL A 450 8.70 -18.34 1.04
N ILE A 451 7.44 -18.04 1.31
CA ILE A 451 6.28 -18.75 0.76
C ILE A 451 5.47 -17.76 -0.06
N PHE A 452 5.36 -17.99 -1.35
CA PHE A 452 4.42 -17.30 -2.22
C PHE A 452 3.17 -18.15 -2.36
N THR A 453 2.01 -17.58 -2.09
CA THR A 453 0.73 -18.27 -2.26
C THR A 453 -0.32 -17.37 -2.90
N SER A 454 -1.05 -17.93 -3.86
CA SER A 454 -2.19 -17.29 -4.51
C SER A 454 -3.03 -18.34 -5.24
N ALA A 455 -4.24 -17.98 -5.61
CA ALA A 455 -5.08 -18.80 -6.48
C ALA A 455 -4.56 -18.85 -7.94
N THR A 456 -3.77 -17.84 -8.35
CA THR A 456 -3.35 -17.60 -9.73
C THR A 456 -1.89 -17.15 -9.79
N LEU A 457 -0.95 -18.08 -9.74
CA LEU A 457 0.49 -17.81 -9.91
C LEU A 457 1.05 -18.27 -11.23
N THR A 458 0.40 -19.27 -11.85
CA THR A 458 0.85 -19.77 -13.15
C THR A 458 0.22 -19.00 -14.31
N SER A 459 0.97 -18.88 -15.38
CA SER A 459 0.47 -18.42 -16.69
C SER A 459 0.59 -19.58 -17.67
N LEU A 460 -0.52 -19.95 -18.31
CA LEU A 460 -0.59 -21.13 -19.20
C LEU A 460 -0.06 -22.42 -18.53
N GLY A 461 -0.21 -22.53 -17.21
CA GLY A 461 0.24 -23.70 -16.45
C GLY A 461 1.70 -23.72 -16.05
N SER A 462 2.48 -22.67 -16.36
CA SER A 462 3.89 -22.51 -15.97
C SER A 462 4.08 -21.36 -14.98
N PHE A 463 5.10 -21.47 -14.12
CA PHE A 463 5.57 -20.39 -13.22
C PHE A 463 6.61 -19.46 -13.89
N ASP A 464 6.93 -19.64 -15.16
CA ASP A 464 8.00 -18.91 -15.85
C ASP A 464 7.84 -17.39 -15.77
N ARG A 465 6.62 -16.88 -15.99
CA ARG A 465 6.33 -15.45 -15.87
C ARG A 465 6.63 -14.91 -14.47
N MET A 466 6.19 -15.62 -13.43
CA MET A 466 6.48 -15.26 -12.04
C MET A 466 7.98 -15.30 -11.75
N ASN A 467 8.66 -16.33 -12.23
CA ASN A 467 10.10 -16.49 -12.07
C ASN A 467 10.86 -15.33 -12.70
N GLN A 468 10.52 -14.97 -13.92
CA GLN A 468 11.13 -13.84 -14.61
C GLN A 468 10.88 -12.52 -13.86
N GLN A 469 9.64 -12.25 -13.44
CA GLN A 469 9.29 -11.00 -12.77
C GLN A 469 9.93 -10.85 -11.38
N LEU A 470 10.11 -11.94 -10.65
CA LEU A 470 10.64 -11.94 -9.28
C LEU A 470 12.12 -12.34 -9.20
N GLY A 471 12.76 -12.70 -10.32
CA GLY A 471 14.14 -13.18 -10.32
C GLY A 471 14.33 -14.53 -9.64
N LEU A 472 13.30 -15.39 -9.66
CA LEU A 472 13.37 -16.71 -9.07
C LEU A 472 13.96 -17.68 -10.08
N LYS A 473 14.91 -18.50 -9.62
CA LYS A 473 15.53 -19.53 -10.47
C LYS A 473 14.83 -20.86 -10.25
N GLU A 474 14.26 -21.44 -11.29
CA GLU A 474 13.46 -22.66 -11.22
C GLU A 474 14.21 -23.81 -10.51
N LYS A 475 15.48 -23.99 -10.81
CA LYS A 475 16.32 -25.05 -10.22
C LYS A 475 16.63 -24.85 -8.72
N GLU A 476 16.50 -23.62 -8.22
CA GLU A 476 16.83 -23.25 -6.84
C GLU A 476 15.60 -23.17 -5.93
N ASN A 477 14.38 -23.23 -6.47
CA ASN A 477 13.15 -23.02 -5.74
C ASN A 477 12.17 -24.20 -5.90
N ARG A 478 11.18 -24.26 -5.03
CA ARG A 478 10.14 -25.29 -5.08
C ARG A 478 8.83 -24.70 -5.60
N TYR A 479 8.14 -25.48 -6.42
CA TYR A 479 6.86 -25.09 -7.04
C TYR A 479 5.81 -26.16 -6.81
N LEU A 480 4.59 -25.74 -6.51
CA LEU A 480 3.48 -26.61 -6.24
C LEU A 480 2.19 -26.02 -6.85
N ARG A 481 1.47 -26.83 -7.59
CA ARG A 481 0.13 -26.51 -8.09
C ARG A 481 -0.86 -27.47 -7.50
N LEU A 482 -1.88 -26.94 -6.82
CA LEU A 482 -2.89 -27.71 -6.10
C LEU A 482 -4.21 -27.72 -6.86
N ALA A 483 -4.91 -28.85 -6.81
CA ALA A 483 -6.24 -28.97 -7.40
C ALA A 483 -7.28 -28.22 -6.56
N SER A 484 -8.24 -27.58 -7.25
CA SER A 484 -9.39 -26.95 -6.61
C SER A 484 -10.29 -27.98 -5.92
N PRO A 485 -10.80 -27.67 -4.73
CA PRO A 485 -11.78 -28.52 -4.05
C PRO A 485 -13.21 -28.39 -4.61
N PHE A 486 -13.46 -27.42 -5.50
CA PHE A 486 -14.79 -27.13 -6.00
C PHE A 486 -15.15 -27.94 -7.24
N ASN A 487 -16.43 -28.28 -7.34
CA ASN A 487 -17.01 -28.89 -8.53
C ASN A 487 -17.55 -27.82 -9.47
N TYR A 488 -16.74 -27.37 -10.42
CA TYR A 488 -17.12 -26.34 -11.39
C TYR A 488 -18.18 -26.79 -12.40
N LYS A 489 -18.51 -28.09 -12.45
CA LYS A 489 -19.56 -28.60 -13.37
C LYS A 489 -20.98 -28.22 -12.94
N SER A 490 -21.14 -27.74 -11.68
CA SER A 490 -22.43 -27.31 -11.13
C SER A 490 -22.63 -25.78 -11.22
N VAL A 491 -21.78 -25.07 -11.96
CA VAL A 491 -21.84 -23.62 -12.10
C VAL A 491 -22.23 -23.27 -13.53
N ASP A 492 -23.25 -22.44 -13.69
CA ASP A 492 -23.62 -21.87 -14.97
C ASP A 492 -22.74 -20.65 -15.26
N PHE A 493 -22.05 -20.66 -16.39
CA PHE A 493 -21.31 -19.52 -16.90
C PHE A 493 -22.07 -18.89 -18.06
N ILE A 494 -22.52 -17.64 -17.86
CA ILE A 494 -23.38 -16.95 -18.82
C ILE A 494 -22.64 -15.73 -19.37
N VAL A 495 -22.52 -15.64 -20.68
CA VAL A 495 -22.02 -14.45 -21.38
C VAL A 495 -23.22 -13.60 -21.80
N ALA A 496 -23.32 -12.39 -21.29
CA ALA A 496 -24.37 -11.46 -21.67
C ALA A 496 -24.15 -10.94 -23.09
N ASN A 497 -25.23 -10.82 -23.85
CA ASN A 497 -25.17 -10.27 -25.21
C ASN A 497 -25.32 -8.74 -25.17
N ILE A 498 -24.23 -8.07 -24.84
CA ILE A 498 -24.10 -6.62 -24.87
C ILE A 498 -23.47 -6.23 -26.21
N LYS A 499 -24.12 -5.36 -26.97
CA LYS A 499 -23.69 -4.99 -28.33
C LYS A 499 -22.81 -3.75 -28.31
N ALA A 500 -23.10 -2.81 -27.41
CA ALA A 500 -22.33 -1.58 -27.27
C ALA A 500 -20.92 -1.87 -26.76
N SER A 501 -19.92 -1.25 -27.38
CA SER A 501 -18.54 -1.34 -26.91
C SER A 501 -18.36 -0.68 -25.54
N PRO A 502 -17.47 -1.18 -24.65
CA PRO A 502 -17.12 -0.48 -23.41
C PRO A 502 -16.62 0.96 -23.60
N SER A 503 -16.10 1.29 -24.81
CA SER A 503 -15.71 2.67 -25.17
C SER A 503 -16.93 3.58 -25.42
N GLU A 504 -18.08 3.02 -25.77
CA GLU A 504 -19.36 3.72 -25.90
C GLU A 504 -20.05 3.73 -24.52
N VAL A 505 -19.48 4.50 -23.58
CA VAL A 505 -19.76 4.40 -22.14
C VAL A 505 -21.25 4.50 -21.82
N PHE A 506 -21.99 5.41 -22.47
CA PHE A 506 -23.40 5.64 -22.18
C PHE A 506 -24.26 4.46 -22.66
N GLU A 507 -24.12 4.06 -23.91
CA GLU A 507 -24.88 2.96 -24.52
C GLU A 507 -24.59 1.63 -23.82
N HIS A 508 -23.30 1.35 -23.58
CA HIS A 508 -22.86 0.18 -22.84
C HIS A 508 -23.45 0.13 -21.43
N THR A 509 -23.47 1.27 -20.70
CA THR A 509 -24.04 1.36 -19.36
C THR A 509 -25.55 1.10 -19.36
N GLN A 510 -26.27 1.60 -20.36
CA GLN A 510 -27.71 1.36 -20.53
C GLN A 510 -28.01 -0.13 -20.83
N GLU A 511 -27.24 -0.76 -21.69
CA GLU A 511 -27.40 -2.19 -21.99
C GLU A 511 -27.06 -3.05 -20.78
N LEU A 512 -25.97 -2.73 -20.05
CA LEU A 512 -25.58 -3.42 -18.83
C LEU A 512 -26.68 -3.33 -17.75
N ALA A 513 -27.25 -2.13 -17.53
CA ALA A 513 -28.34 -1.96 -16.60
C ALA A 513 -29.59 -2.78 -16.96
N ARG A 514 -29.92 -2.87 -18.26
CA ARG A 514 -31.03 -3.72 -18.74
C ARG A 514 -30.78 -5.22 -18.52
N GLU A 515 -29.54 -5.68 -18.74
CA GLU A 515 -29.17 -7.08 -18.52
C GLU A 515 -29.19 -7.42 -17.02
N LEU A 516 -28.67 -6.54 -16.16
CA LEU A 516 -28.71 -6.75 -14.71
C LEU A 516 -30.14 -6.84 -14.17
N LYS A 517 -31.07 -5.97 -14.64
CA LYS A 517 -32.49 -6.04 -14.28
C LYS A 517 -33.13 -7.38 -14.58
N LYS A 518 -32.75 -8.03 -15.68
CA LYS A 518 -33.27 -9.36 -16.06
C LYS A 518 -32.69 -10.49 -15.20
N ARG A 519 -31.48 -10.32 -14.67
CA ARG A 519 -30.71 -11.37 -14.01
C ARG A 519 -30.74 -11.30 -12.50
N ILE A 520 -30.89 -10.11 -11.93
CA ILE A 520 -30.98 -9.94 -10.48
C ILE A 520 -32.30 -10.59 -9.99
N ASN A 521 -32.13 -11.62 -9.18
CA ASN A 521 -33.23 -12.31 -8.52
C ASN A 521 -33.44 -11.72 -7.13
N LYS A 522 -34.66 -11.36 -6.78
CA LYS A 522 -35.03 -10.76 -5.50
C LYS A 522 -34.75 -11.65 -4.27
N GLU A 523 -34.57 -12.94 -4.46
CA GLU A 523 -34.26 -13.90 -3.40
C GLU A 523 -32.77 -14.27 -3.33
N ALA A 524 -32.01 -13.88 -4.36
CA ALA A 524 -30.61 -14.26 -4.49
C ALA A 524 -29.66 -13.33 -3.74
N ALA A 525 -28.52 -13.87 -3.35
CA ALA A 525 -27.35 -13.12 -2.93
C ALA A 525 -26.48 -12.84 -4.15
N THR A 526 -26.47 -11.60 -4.60
CA THR A 526 -25.79 -11.20 -5.85
C THR A 526 -24.65 -10.24 -5.55
N LEU A 527 -23.49 -10.50 -6.19
CA LEU A 527 -22.36 -9.56 -6.22
C LEU A 527 -22.10 -9.16 -7.68
N VAL A 528 -22.13 -7.87 -7.95
CA VAL A 528 -21.77 -7.30 -9.25
C VAL A 528 -20.47 -6.54 -9.13
N LEU A 529 -19.45 -6.95 -9.89
CA LEU A 529 -18.13 -6.34 -9.90
C LEU A 529 -17.98 -5.41 -11.10
N PHE A 530 -17.52 -4.18 -10.83
CA PHE A 530 -17.29 -3.16 -11.84
C PHE A 530 -15.81 -2.81 -11.92
N ALA A 531 -15.34 -2.50 -13.12
CA ALA A 531 -14.00 -1.97 -13.35
C ALA A 531 -13.91 -0.45 -13.16
N SER A 532 -15.05 0.26 -13.14
CA SER A 532 -15.13 1.72 -13.05
C SER A 532 -16.14 2.16 -12.00
N ASN A 533 -15.70 3.04 -11.10
CA ASN A 533 -16.58 3.64 -10.08
C ASN A 533 -17.70 4.49 -10.72
N SER A 534 -17.37 5.25 -11.76
CA SER A 534 -18.38 6.08 -12.45
C SER A 534 -19.46 5.23 -13.13
N GLN A 535 -19.07 4.11 -13.76
CA GLN A 535 -20.04 3.18 -14.36
C GLN A 535 -20.88 2.49 -13.30
N MET A 536 -20.28 2.07 -12.19
CA MET A 536 -21.01 1.47 -11.07
C MET A 536 -22.11 2.39 -10.55
N GLN A 537 -21.80 3.66 -10.32
CA GLN A 537 -22.80 4.66 -9.86
C GLN A 537 -23.91 4.88 -10.90
N MET A 538 -23.54 5.09 -12.17
CA MET A 538 -24.55 5.24 -13.24
C MET A 538 -25.48 4.04 -13.37
N VAL A 539 -24.94 2.81 -13.24
CA VAL A 539 -25.77 1.60 -13.27
C VAL A 539 -26.64 1.50 -12.02
N ALA A 540 -26.11 1.85 -10.84
CA ALA A 540 -26.88 1.87 -9.59
C ALA A 540 -28.10 2.79 -9.70
N ASP A 541 -27.93 4.03 -10.16
CA ASP A 541 -29.01 4.99 -10.38
C ASP A 541 -30.12 4.46 -11.33
N LEU A 542 -29.70 3.67 -12.35
CA LEU A 542 -30.63 3.10 -13.34
C LEU A 542 -31.39 1.87 -12.83
N VAL A 543 -30.81 1.10 -11.89
CA VAL A 543 -31.42 -0.17 -11.44
C VAL A 543 -32.11 -0.05 -10.08
N GLU A 544 -31.68 0.86 -9.20
CA GLU A 544 -32.16 0.99 -7.81
C GLU A 544 -33.70 1.01 -7.71
N LYS A 545 -34.36 1.80 -8.55
CA LYS A 545 -35.83 1.93 -8.55
C LYS A 545 -36.58 0.74 -9.16
N THR A 546 -35.87 -0.24 -9.70
CA THR A 546 -36.45 -1.33 -10.50
C THR A 546 -36.17 -2.72 -9.96
N ILE A 547 -35.20 -2.86 -9.05
CA ILE A 547 -34.95 -4.11 -8.35
C ILE A 547 -35.78 -4.19 -7.08
N GLU A 548 -36.28 -5.39 -6.76
CA GLU A 548 -37.14 -5.64 -5.60
C GLU A 548 -36.38 -6.06 -4.33
N CYS A 549 -35.06 -5.91 -4.32
CA CYS A 549 -34.18 -6.24 -3.20
C CYS A 549 -33.26 -5.07 -2.86
N GLU A 550 -32.66 -5.09 -1.66
CA GLU A 550 -31.76 -4.01 -1.22
C GLU A 550 -30.49 -3.98 -2.08
N LEU A 551 -30.20 -2.81 -2.65
CA LEU A 551 -28.95 -2.52 -3.36
C LEU A 551 -27.96 -1.86 -2.40
N LEU A 552 -26.77 -2.45 -2.29
CA LEU A 552 -25.68 -1.98 -1.44
C LEU A 552 -24.50 -1.57 -2.32
N VAL A 553 -24.28 -0.27 -2.45
CA VAL A 553 -23.27 0.28 -3.37
C VAL A 553 -22.01 0.66 -2.60
N GLN A 554 -20.85 0.23 -3.11
CA GLN A 554 -19.56 0.63 -2.57
C GLN A 554 -19.38 2.15 -2.70
N GLY A 555 -18.98 2.80 -1.58
CA GLY A 555 -18.83 4.26 -1.51
C GLY A 555 -19.95 4.94 -0.73
N GLU A 556 -21.15 4.36 -0.66
CA GLU A 556 -22.23 4.86 0.19
C GLU A 556 -22.04 4.45 1.66
N TYR A 557 -21.50 3.24 1.86
CA TYR A 557 -21.18 2.70 3.18
C TYR A 557 -19.76 2.16 3.22
N SER A 558 -19.21 2.00 4.41
CA SER A 558 -17.97 1.25 4.59
C SER A 558 -18.14 -0.21 4.15
N LYS A 559 -17.08 -0.86 3.65
CA LYS A 559 -17.12 -2.29 3.25
C LYS A 559 -17.68 -3.18 4.35
N LYS A 560 -17.27 -2.94 5.60
CA LYS A 560 -17.77 -3.66 6.79
C LYS A 560 -19.29 -3.52 6.91
N ARG A 561 -19.80 -2.31 6.77
CA ARG A 561 -21.24 -2.03 6.91
C ARG A 561 -22.06 -2.65 5.77
N ILE A 562 -21.53 -2.65 4.55
CA ILE A 562 -22.17 -3.35 3.40
C ILE A 562 -22.31 -4.84 3.72
N LEU A 563 -21.23 -5.48 4.18
CA LEU A 563 -21.25 -6.90 4.52
C LEU A 563 -22.19 -7.22 5.68
N GLU A 564 -22.22 -6.40 6.74
CA GLU A 564 -23.15 -6.55 7.85
C GLU A 564 -24.61 -6.53 7.37
N LYS A 565 -25.00 -5.53 6.58
CA LYS A 565 -26.34 -5.40 6.00
C LYS A 565 -26.69 -6.60 5.10
N HIS A 566 -25.74 -7.02 4.25
CA HIS A 566 -25.91 -8.17 3.38
C HIS A 566 -26.16 -9.45 4.18
N PHE A 567 -25.36 -9.74 5.21
CA PHE A 567 -25.55 -10.91 6.06
C PHE A 567 -26.86 -10.85 6.86
N GLU A 568 -27.27 -9.69 7.33
CA GLU A 568 -28.55 -9.50 8.01
C GLU A 568 -29.74 -9.86 7.10
N LYS A 569 -29.74 -9.37 5.85
CA LYS A 569 -30.74 -9.71 4.84
C LYS A 569 -30.77 -11.21 4.56
N ARG A 570 -29.58 -11.80 4.31
CA ARG A 570 -29.48 -13.24 4.05
C ARG A 570 -29.97 -14.10 5.21
N LYS A 571 -29.71 -13.69 6.45
CA LYS A 571 -30.21 -14.38 7.65
C LYS A 571 -31.73 -14.37 7.73
N ASN A 572 -32.38 -13.33 7.23
CA ASN A 572 -33.84 -13.20 7.16
C ASN A 572 -34.44 -13.91 5.93
N GLY A 573 -33.64 -14.54 5.07
CA GLY A 573 -34.10 -15.17 3.85
C GLY A 573 -34.40 -14.19 2.70
N GLU A 574 -34.01 -12.90 2.86
CA GLU A 574 -34.21 -11.88 1.85
C GLU A 574 -33.02 -11.80 0.89
N GLY A 575 -33.27 -11.41 -0.38
CA GLY A 575 -32.21 -11.14 -1.34
C GLY A 575 -31.48 -9.85 -1.06
N SER A 576 -30.25 -9.76 -1.54
CA SER A 576 -29.43 -8.58 -1.42
C SER A 576 -28.42 -8.51 -2.56
N VAL A 577 -28.21 -7.32 -3.10
CA VAL A 577 -27.28 -7.08 -4.21
C VAL A 577 -26.16 -6.16 -3.75
N ILE A 578 -24.91 -6.59 -3.92
CA ILE A 578 -23.74 -5.74 -3.68
C ILE A 578 -23.19 -5.29 -5.02
N PHE A 579 -23.01 -3.98 -5.21
CA PHE A 579 -22.21 -3.40 -6.28
C PHE A 579 -20.85 -3.01 -5.71
N GLY A 580 -19.78 -3.60 -6.27
CA GLY A 580 -18.42 -3.43 -5.77
C GLY A 580 -17.38 -3.29 -6.88
N LEU A 581 -16.22 -2.80 -6.49
CA LEU A 581 -15.00 -2.69 -7.29
C LEU A 581 -13.99 -3.77 -6.84
N ASP A 582 -12.74 -3.66 -7.24
CA ASP A 582 -11.65 -4.59 -6.92
C ASP A 582 -11.59 -5.00 -5.43
N SER A 583 -11.94 -4.10 -4.52
CA SER A 583 -11.96 -4.41 -3.10
C SER A 583 -13.00 -5.48 -2.70
N PHE A 584 -14.04 -5.69 -3.52
CA PHE A 584 -15.03 -6.75 -3.34
C PHE A 584 -14.73 -8.00 -4.18
N ALA A 585 -13.84 -7.88 -5.19
CA ALA A 585 -13.35 -9.03 -5.94
C ALA A 585 -12.42 -9.91 -5.08
N GLU A 586 -11.75 -9.31 -4.10
CA GLU A 586 -10.82 -9.99 -3.21
C GLU A 586 -11.07 -9.63 -1.74
N GLY A 587 -10.75 -10.56 -0.83
CA GLY A 587 -10.87 -10.32 0.62
C GLY A 587 -12.31 -10.24 1.13
N VAL A 588 -13.23 -10.98 0.50
CA VAL A 588 -14.61 -11.17 0.96
C VAL A 588 -14.89 -12.66 1.10
N ASP A 589 -15.43 -13.08 2.23
CA ASP A 589 -15.76 -14.48 2.53
C ASP A 589 -17.28 -14.66 2.62
N LEU A 590 -17.92 -14.81 1.47
CA LEU A 590 -19.35 -15.02 1.32
C LEU A 590 -19.63 -16.51 1.04
N LYS A 591 -19.84 -17.31 2.08
CA LYS A 591 -20.01 -18.77 1.98
C LYS A 591 -21.47 -19.17 1.79
N GLY A 592 -21.67 -20.23 1.02
CA GLY A 592 -22.99 -20.87 0.85
C GLY A 592 -24.04 -19.90 0.30
N ASP A 593 -25.19 -19.83 0.96
CA ASP A 593 -26.31 -19.01 0.54
C ASP A 593 -26.07 -17.49 0.63
N ASN A 594 -24.91 -17.06 1.16
CA ASN A 594 -24.55 -15.65 1.20
C ASN A 594 -23.97 -15.15 -0.14
N LEU A 595 -23.70 -16.02 -1.11
CA LEU A 595 -23.36 -15.62 -2.47
C LEU A 595 -23.64 -16.78 -3.42
N ASN A 596 -24.62 -16.61 -4.27
CA ASN A 596 -25.00 -17.62 -5.27
C ASN A 596 -25.09 -17.06 -6.69
N HIS A 597 -24.84 -15.76 -6.86
CA HIS A 597 -24.81 -15.10 -8.17
C HIS A 597 -23.72 -14.03 -8.21
N VAL A 598 -22.81 -14.09 -9.22
CA VAL A 598 -21.74 -13.12 -9.46
C VAL A 598 -21.80 -12.67 -10.91
#